data_303d70002b0978a72c44764dfaa859d9
#
_entry.id   303d70002b0978a72c44764dfaa859d9
#
_cell.length_a   1.000
_cell.length_b   1.000
_cell.length_c   1.000
_cell.angle_alpha   90.00
_cell.angle_beta   90.00
_cell.angle_gamma   90.00
#
_symmetry.space_group_name_H-M   'P 1'
#
loop_
_entity.id
_entity.type
_entity.pdbx_description
1 polymer ?
#
loop_
_entity_poly.entity_id
_entity_poly.type
_entity_poly.pdbx_seq_one_letter_code
_entity_poly.pdbx_strand_id
1 'polypeptide(L)'
;YIFWTDTVNDNAPQVYKDKKMKIHGSNLCTEICNSASEKDSFVCDLSSMNLLYYYDWKDTDAIEVLTYFLDAVMSDYIAKTKDIPFMEKAHHFAVTQRSLGVGVLGWHSLLQSLMIPFESMEAKRLNVEIWKLIQKKTIKASKEMAEIYGEPELLKGYGMRNVCLQAVAPTTSSSFILGQVSPGVEPLDCNYFMKDLAHAKDTYKNPHLKEILSKYGKDTTEVWNTIRDHGGSVMTLDFLNDTEKSVFKTFGEISQAEIVIQAAQRQKFIDQSQSINLMIHPETHPKEVSELLIYAWECGLKTLYYQLGTNPAQDLARSILTCVSCEA
;
A
#
# COMPACT_ATOMS: atom_id res chain seq x y z
N TYR A 1 9.79 10.74 6.41
CA TYR A 1 8.33 10.97 6.36
C TYR A 1 8.07 12.38 5.85
N ILE A 2 7.14 12.51 4.90
CA ILE A 2 6.68 13.81 4.42
C ILE A 2 5.17 13.88 4.59
N PHE A 3 4.69 15.04 5.03
CA PHE A 3 3.29 15.36 5.19
C PHE A 3 3.06 16.78 4.65
N TRP A 4 2.32 16.88 3.55
CA TRP A 4 1.99 18.17 2.94
C TRP A 4 0.69 18.71 3.52
N THR A 5 0.83 19.60 4.49
CA THR A 5 -0.28 20.14 5.29
C THR A 5 -1.36 20.81 4.46
N ASP A 6 -0.99 21.52 3.40
CA ASP A 6 -1.88 22.14 2.42
C ASP A 6 -2.70 21.08 1.68
N THR A 7 -2.03 20.18 0.98
CA THR A 7 -2.68 19.12 0.19
C THR A 7 -3.61 18.25 1.04
N VAL A 8 -3.19 17.87 2.24
CA VAL A 8 -4.00 17.06 3.16
C VAL A 8 -5.28 17.79 3.55
N ASN A 9 -5.19 19.06 3.93
CA ASN A 9 -6.36 19.82 4.40
C ASN A 9 -7.25 20.28 3.26
N ASP A 10 -6.69 20.63 2.10
CA ASP A 10 -7.46 20.98 0.90
C ASP A 10 -8.28 19.78 0.36
N ASN A 11 -7.80 18.56 0.60
CA ASN A 11 -8.46 17.31 0.21
C ASN A 11 -8.99 16.50 1.41
N ALA A 12 -9.26 17.18 2.53
CA ALA A 12 -9.88 16.57 3.70
C ALA A 12 -11.36 16.23 3.46
N PRO A 13 -11.96 15.28 4.21
CA PRO A 13 -13.40 15.02 4.18
C PRO A 13 -14.23 16.29 4.36
N GLN A 14 -15.37 16.36 3.65
CA GLN A 14 -16.21 17.56 3.65
C GLN A 14 -16.65 17.99 5.06
N VAL A 15 -16.94 17.03 5.94
CA VAL A 15 -17.31 17.31 7.33
C VAL A 15 -16.21 18.06 8.09
N TYR A 16 -14.93 17.75 7.83
CA TYR A 16 -13.83 18.49 8.46
C TYR A 16 -13.77 19.93 7.98
N LYS A 17 -13.96 20.16 6.67
CA LYS A 17 -13.98 21.50 6.09
C LYS A 17 -15.14 22.35 6.65
N ASP A 18 -16.34 21.79 6.67
CA ASP A 18 -17.56 22.48 7.14
C ASP A 18 -17.46 22.83 8.64
N LYS A 19 -16.85 21.95 9.43
CA LYS A 19 -16.65 22.14 10.86
C LYS A 19 -15.31 22.81 11.22
N LYS A 20 -14.54 23.26 10.21
CA LYS A 20 -13.23 23.92 10.37
C LYS A 20 -12.21 23.09 11.17
N MET A 21 -12.34 21.77 11.10
CA MET A 21 -11.39 20.85 11.71
C MET A 21 -10.15 20.75 10.82
N LYS A 22 -8.97 20.59 11.44
CA LYS A 22 -7.71 20.47 10.71
C LYS A 22 -7.02 19.14 11.01
N ILE A 23 -6.33 18.64 10.01
CA ILE A 23 -5.46 17.50 10.11
C ILE A 23 -4.03 18.03 10.27
N HIS A 24 -3.39 17.74 11.41
CA HIS A 24 -2.08 18.28 11.80
C HIS A 24 -0.94 17.30 11.58
N GLY A 25 -1.22 16.04 11.34
CA GLY A 25 -0.24 14.97 11.16
C GLY A 25 -0.89 13.67 10.76
N SER A 26 -0.08 12.65 10.59
CA SER A 26 -0.48 11.28 10.24
C SER A 26 -0.02 10.29 11.31
N ASN A 27 -0.37 9.01 11.14
CA ASN A 27 0.27 7.92 11.85
C ASN A 27 1.73 7.72 11.37
N LEU A 28 2.45 6.80 12.02
CA LEU A 28 3.84 6.49 11.68
C LEU A 28 4.02 6.08 10.20
N CYS A 29 3.10 5.28 9.67
CA CYS A 29 3.17 4.79 8.29
C CYS A 29 2.59 5.76 7.25
N THR A 30 2.12 6.94 7.67
CA THR A 30 1.67 8.07 6.84
C THR A 30 0.36 7.91 6.05
N GLU A 31 -0.33 6.76 6.15
CA GLU A 31 -1.59 6.53 5.44
C GLU A 31 -2.82 7.11 6.15
N ILE A 32 -2.78 7.32 7.47
CA ILE A 32 -3.92 7.82 8.24
C ILE A 32 -3.85 9.34 8.35
N CYS A 33 -4.84 10.01 7.77
CA CYS A 33 -5.00 11.45 7.79
C CYS A 33 -6.35 11.82 8.41
N ASN A 34 -6.42 11.78 9.73
CA ASN A 34 -7.60 12.16 10.51
C ASN A 34 -7.34 13.39 11.35
N SER A 35 -8.40 14.16 11.63
CA SER A 35 -8.31 15.29 12.54
C SER A 35 -8.09 14.81 13.98
N ALA A 36 -7.16 15.45 14.68
CA ALA A 36 -6.92 15.27 16.09
C ALA A 36 -7.05 16.60 16.82
N SER A 37 -7.44 16.58 18.08
CA SER A 37 -7.66 17.76 18.91
C SER A 37 -7.27 17.50 20.36
N GLU A 38 -7.54 18.47 21.25
CA GLU A 38 -7.39 18.23 22.68
C GLU A 38 -8.32 17.11 23.20
N LYS A 39 -9.43 16.84 22.50
CA LYS A 39 -10.43 15.83 22.86
C LYS A 39 -10.30 14.54 22.08
N ASP A 40 -9.59 14.55 20.95
CA ASP A 40 -9.51 13.44 20.02
C ASP A 40 -8.07 12.98 19.80
N SER A 41 -7.87 11.68 19.89
CA SER A 41 -6.70 10.98 19.37
C SER A 41 -7.20 9.96 18.34
N PHE A 42 -6.79 10.09 17.10
CA PHE A 42 -7.30 9.19 16.05
C PHE A 42 -6.88 7.73 16.26
N VAL A 43 -7.70 6.83 15.79
CA VAL A 43 -7.52 5.39 15.84
C VAL A 43 -7.38 4.86 14.42
N CYS A 44 -6.44 3.93 14.22
CA CYS A 44 -6.28 3.21 12.95
C CYS A 44 -7.13 1.94 12.97
N ASP A 45 -8.08 1.84 12.03
CA ASP A 45 -8.91 0.66 11.81
C ASP A 45 -8.85 0.31 10.31
N LEU A 46 -7.96 -0.63 9.97
CA LEU A 46 -7.52 -0.88 8.61
C LEU A 46 -7.72 -2.34 8.21
N SER A 47 -8.04 -2.55 6.95
CA SER A 47 -7.91 -3.85 6.28
C SER A 47 -7.60 -3.67 4.80
N SER A 48 -7.05 -4.73 4.16
CA SER A 48 -6.60 -4.66 2.77
C SER A 48 -7.11 -5.83 1.95
N MET A 49 -7.67 -5.53 0.78
CA MET A 49 -8.07 -6.54 -0.22
C MET A 49 -6.85 -7.03 -0.99
N ASN A 50 -6.75 -8.34 -1.20
CA ASN A 50 -5.69 -8.91 -2.03
C ASN A 50 -6.04 -8.76 -3.52
N LEU A 51 -5.29 -7.89 -4.20
CA LEU A 51 -5.51 -7.58 -5.62
C LEU A 51 -5.18 -8.75 -6.55
N LEU A 52 -4.34 -9.72 -6.14
CA LEU A 52 -4.10 -10.90 -6.97
C LEU A 52 -5.40 -11.63 -7.33
N TYR A 53 -6.41 -11.50 -6.47
CA TYR A 53 -7.76 -12.06 -6.66
C TYR A 53 -8.79 -11.00 -7.07
N TYR A 54 -8.35 -9.88 -7.70
CA TYR A 54 -9.24 -8.78 -8.09
C TYR A 54 -10.42 -9.24 -8.91
N TYR A 55 -10.19 -10.08 -9.92
CA TYR A 55 -11.23 -10.56 -10.82
C TYR A 55 -12.22 -11.54 -10.16
N ASP A 56 -11.83 -12.15 -9.04
CA ASP A 56 -12.73 -13.03 -8.28
C ASP A 56 -13.70 -12.24 -7.39
N TRP A 57 -13.25 -11.10 -6.84
CA TRP A 57 -14.06 -10.35 -5.87
C TRP A 57 -14.66 -9.04 -6.41
N LYS A 58 -14.19 -8.49 -7.53
CA LYS A 58 -14.63 -7.16 -8.01
C LYS A 58 -16.13 -7.02 -8.24
N ASP A 59 -16.78 -8.08 -8.70
CA ASP A 59 -18.21 -8.12 -9.04
C ASP A 59 -19.07 -8.68 -7.88
N THR A 60 -18.46 -8.97 -6.71
CA THR A 60 -19.14 -9.43 -5.49
C THR A 60 -19.36 -8.27 -4.50
N ASP A 61 -19.94 -8.55 -3.34
CA ASP A 61 -20.11 -7.61 -2.22
C ASP A 61 -18.93 -7.61 -1.22
N ALA A 62 -17.81 -8.21 -1.58
CA ALA A 62 -16.67 -8.41 -0.68
C ALA A 62 -16.14 -7.09 -0.06
N ILE A 63 -16.09 -5.99 -0.80
CA ILE A 63 -15.67 -4.68 -0.29
C ILE A 63 -16.70 -4.10 0.68
N GLU A 64 -17.98 -4.21 0.35
CA GLU A 64 -19.07 -3.79 1.22
C GLU A 64 -19.03 -4.57 2.54
N VAL A 65 -18.92 -5.92 2.47
CA VAL A 65 -18.80 -6.79 3.65
C VAL A 65 -17.57 -6.44 4.50
N LEU A 66 -16.41 -6.19 3.85
CA LEU A 66 -15.21 -5.75 4.56
C LEU A 66 -15.41 -4.41 5.28
N THR A 67 -16.14 -3.48 4.67
CA THR A 67 -16.45 -2.17 5.26
C THR A 67 -17.37 -2.35 6.48
N TYR A 68 -18.39 -3.20 6.40
CA TYR A 68 -19.23 -3.60 7.55
C TYR A 68 -18.43 -4.27 8.66
N PHE A 69 -17.50 -5.15 8.30
CA PHE A 69 -16.63 -5.83 9.26
C PHE A 69 -15.76 -4.82 10.04
N LEU A 70 -15.16 -3.85 9.37
CA LEU A 70 -14.36 -2.82 10.03
C LEU A 70 -15.25 -1.94 10.94
N ASP A 71 -16.47 -1.56 10.53
CA ASP A 71 -17.37 -0.81 11.42
C ASP A 71 -17.78 -1.64 12.65
N ALA A 72 -17.89 -2.98 12.51
CA ALA A 72 -18.12 -3.88 13.64
C ALA A 72 -16.88 -3.94 14.57
N VAL A 73 -15.66 -3.99 14.03
CA VAL A 73 -14.40 -3.89 14.79
C VAL A 73 -14.35 -2.56 15.55
N MET A 74 -14.70 -1.45 14.89
CA MET A 74 -14.79 -0.13 15.54
C MET A 74 -15.83 -0.14 16.68
N SER A 75 -16.95 -0.82 16.51
CA SER A 75 -17.98 -0.95 17.55
C SER A 75 -17.49 -1.76 18.76
N ASP A 76 -16.76 -2.85 18.53
CA ASP A 76 -16.12 -3.66 19.59
C ASP A 76 -15.03 -2.84 20.32
N TYR A 77 -14.21 -2.07 19.58
CA TYR A 77 -13.24 -1.15 20.14
C TYR A 77 -13.92 -0.12 21.07
N ILE A 78 -15.00 0.53 20.60
CA ILE A 78 -15.77 1.50 21.39
C ILE A 78 -16.29 0.86 22.70
N ALA A 79 -16.87 -0.34 22.61
CA ALA A 79 -17.38 -1.04 23.76
C ALA A 79 -16.28 -1.37 24.79
N LYS A 80 -15.11 -1.81 24.31
CA LYS A 80 -13.98 -2.23 25.15
C LYS A 80 -13.23 -1.05 25.78
N THR A 81 -13.14 0.10 25.10
CA THR A 81 -12.34 1.24 25.57
C THR A 81 -13.09 2.22 26.47
N LYS A 82 -14.41 2.06 26.61
CA LYS A 82 -15.29 2.99 27.31
C LYS A 82 -14.82 3.35 28.74
N ASP A 83 -14.36 2.35 29.48
CA ASP A 83 -14.00 2.50 30.89
C ASP A 83 -12.50 2.27 31.15
N ILE A 84 -11.65 2.29 30.09
CA ILE A 84 -10.21 2.12 30.22
C ILE A 84 -9.56 3.48 30.46
N PRO A 85 -8.83 3.67 31.58
CA PRO A 85 -8.12 4.93 31.86
C PRO A 85 -7.14 5.28 30.73
N PHE A 86 -7.04 6.56 30.42
CA PHE A 86 -6.17 7.15 29.37
C PHE A 86 -6.58 6.82 27.92
N MET A 87 -7.73 6.16 27.71
CA MET A 87 -8.28 5.91 26.37
C MET A 87 -9.38 6.90 25.97
N GLU A 88 -9.68 7.90 26.81
CA GLU A 88 -10.81 8.82 26.65
C GLU A 88 -10.80 9.52 25.29
N LYS A 89 -9.63 10.00 24.86
CA LYS A 89 -9.48 10.71 23.56
C LYS A 89 -9.65 9.78 22.38
N ALA A 90 -9.09 8.57 22.45
CA ALA A 90 -9.22 7.56 21.39
C ALA A 90 -10.66 7.02 21.34
N HIS A 91 -11.28 6.80 22.48
CA HIS A 91 -12.68 6.42 22.59
C HIS A 91 -13.61 7.50 21.99
N HIS A 92 -13.40 8.77 22.36
CA HIS A 92 -14.21 9.89 21.85
C HIS A 92 -14.09 9.98 20.31
N PHE A 93 -12.88 9.89 19.76
CA PHE A 93 -12.67 9.82 18.32
C PHE A 93 -13.44 8.66 17.69
N ALA A 94 -13.30 7.45 18.23
CA ALA A 94 -13.98 6.27 17.71
C ALA A 94 -15.50 6.43 17.69
N VAL A 95 -16.09 6.95 18.76
CA VAL A 95 -17.55 7.17 18.89
C VAL A 95 -18.05 8.22 17.89
N THR A 96 -17.31 9.33 17.76
CA THR A 96 -17.79 10.50 17.00
C THR A 96 -17.48 10.44 15.51
N GLN A 97 -16.43 9.72 15.10
CA GLN A 97 -15.93 9.75 13.72
C GLN A 97 -15.96 8.39 13.01
N ARG A 98 -15.76 7.28 13.72
CA ARG A 98 -15.77 5.92 13.15
C ARG A 98 -14.97 5.78 11.87
N SER A 99 -13.80 6.41 11.77
CA SER A 99 -12.95 6.39 10.58
C SER A 99 -12.39 5.00 10.31
N LEU A 100 -12.49 4.55 9.06
CA LEU A 100 -12.01 3.28 8.57
C LEU A 100 -10.92 3.49 7.51
N GLY A 101 -10.18 2.44 7.17
CA GLY A 101 -9.20 2.46 6.09
C GLY A 101 -9.20 1.16 5.30
N VAL A 102 -10.07 1.06 4.30
CA VAL A 102 -10.05 -0.03 3.33
C VAL A 102 -8.96 0.24 2.31
N GLY A 103 -7.97 -0.63 2.26
CA GLY A 103 -6.84 -0.57 1.35
C GLY A 103 -6.68 -1.83 0.50
N VAL A 104 -5.51 -1.97 -0.08
CA VAL A 104 -5.15 -3.10 -0.93
C VAL A 104 -3.74 -3.60 -0.64
N LEU A 105 -3.45 -4.84 -1.06
CA LEU A 105 -2.13 -5.41 -1.18
C LEU A 105 -2.03 -6.21 -2.48
N GLY A 106 -0.81 -6.52 -2.93
CA GLY A 106 -0.62 -7.36 -4.11
C GLY A 106 -0.73 -6.63 -5.46
N TRP A 107 -0.57 -5.30 -5.51
CA TRP A 107 -0.69 -4.55 -6.77
C TRP A 107 0.29 -5.04 -7.84
N HIS A 108 1.59 -5.13 -7.53
CA HIS A 108 2.58 -5.60 -8.50
C HIS A 108 2.37 -7.07 -8.86
N SER A 109 1.99 -7.91 -7.90
CA SER A 109 1.68 -9.31 -8.15
C SER A 109 0.51 -9.49 -9.11
N LEU A 110 -0.56 -8.67 -9.00
CA LEU A 110 -1.65 -8.66 -9.98
C LEU A 110 -1.12 -8.31 -11.37
N LEU A 111 -0.32 -7.24 -11.50
CA LEU A 111 0.23 -6.82 -12.79
C LEU A 111 1.09 -7.92 -13.41
N GLN A 112 1.95 -8.55 -12.62
CA GLN A 112 2.80 -9.66 -13.08
C GLN A 112 1.98 -10.88 -13.49
N SER A 113 0.91 -11.23 -12.77
CA SER A 113 0.02 -12.33 -13.14
C SER A 113 -0.69 -12.10 -14.48
N LEU A 114 -0.94 -10.85 -14.82
CA LEU A 114 -1.56 -10.42 -16.08
C LEU A 114 -0.55 -10.11 -17.19
N MET A 115 0.75 -10.24 -16.92
CA MET A 115 1.83 -9.85 -17.82
C MET A 115 1.76 -8.37 -18.25
N ILE A 116 1.37 -7.48 -17.33
CA ILE A 116 1.26 -6.04 -17.53
C ILE A 116 2.48 -5.36 -16.91
N PRO A 117 3.32 -4.66 -17.68
CA PRO A 117 4.41 -3.86 -17.12
C PRO A 117 3.89 -2.76 -16.19
N PHE A 118 4.55 -2.57 -15.05
CA PHE A 118 4.14 -1.58 -14.03
C PHE A 118 4.01 -0.17 -14.60
N GLU A 119 4.94 0.25 -15.45
CA GLU A 119 5.00 1.60 -16.04
C GLU A 119 4.02 1.81 -17.21
N SER A 120 3.26 0.79 -17.60
CA SER A 120 2.40 0.83 -18.77
C SER A 120 1.14 1.69 -18.58
N MET A 121 0.54 2.12 -19.69
CA MET A 121 -0.76 2.78 -19.68
C MET A 121 -1.88 1.85 -19.24
N GLU A 122 -1.72 0.55 -19.45
CA GLU A 122 -2.67 -0.47 -19.02
C GLU A 122 -2.69 -0.58 -17.50
N ALA A 123 -1.52 -0.63 -16.85
CA ALA A 123 -1.42 -0.59 -15.39
C ALA A 123 -2.07 0.67 -14.82
N LYS A 124 -1.82 1.85 -15.43
CA LYS A 124 -2.42 3.13 -15.01
C LYS A 124 -3.96 3.13 -15.12
N ARG A 125 -4.52 2.53 -16.17
CA ARG A 125 -5.98 2.40 -16.32
C ARG A 125 -6.58 1.46 -15.29
N LEU A 126 -5.96 0.30 -15.08
CA LEU A 126 -6.38 -0.69 -14.08
C LEU A 126 -6.31 -0.11 -12.67
N ASN A 127 -5.25 0.66 -12.34
CA ASN A 127 -5.12 1.38 -11.08
C ASN A 127 -6.34 2.29 -10.79
N VAL A 128 -6.74 3.10 -11.79
CA VAL A 128 -7.91 3.99 -11.65
C VAL A 128 -9.21 3.20 -11.54
N GLU A 129 -9.39 2.14 -12.32
CA GLU A 129 -10.58 1.27 -12.29
C GLU A 129 -10.79 0.68 -10.90
N ILE A 130 -9.75 0.06 -10.33
CA ILE A 130 -9.78 -0.58 -9.01
C ILE A 130 -10.17 0.43 -7.94
N TRP A 131 -9.51 1.58 -7.87
CA TRP A 131 -9.74 2.53 -6.80
C TRP A 131 -11.08 3.25 -6.91
N LYS A 132 -11.56 3.48 -8.11
CA LYS A 132 -12.92 3.98 -8.36
C LYS A 132 -13.98 2.97 -7.88
N LEU A 133 -13.74 1.68 -8.07
CA LEU A 133 -14.63 0.62 -7.59
C LEU A 133 -14.63 0.56 -6.06
N ILE A 134 -13.45 0.56 -5.42
CA ILE A 134 -13.30 0.53 -3.96
C ILE A 134 -14.03 1.72 -3.33
N GLN A 135 -13.77 2.94 -3.81
CA GLN A 135 -14.44 4.14 -3.31
C GLN A 135 -15.97 4.03 -3.41
N LYS A 136 -16.48 3.62 -4.58
CA LYS A 136 -17.92 3.48 -4.80
C LYS A 136 -18.56 2.50 -3.80
N LYS A 137 -17.92 1.35 -3.59
CA LYS A 137 -18.47 0.30 -2.74
C LYS A 137 -18.38 0.62 -1.25
N THR A 138 -17.27 1.20 -0.80
CA THR A 138 -17.12 1.63 0.60
C THR A 138 -18.06 2.77 0.97
N ILE A 139 -18.27 3.75 0.08
CA ILE A 139 -19.28 4.83 0.27
C ILE A 139 -20.69 4.25 0.35
N LYS A 140 -21.03 3.30 -0.54
CA LYS A 140 -22.33 2.62 -0.52
C LYS A 140 -22.56 1.95 0.84
N ALA A 141 -21.61 1.14 1.30
CA ALA A 141 -21.70 0.44 2.57
C ALA A 141 -21.84 1.39 3.77
N SER A 142 -21.08 2.50 3.78
CA SER A 142 -21.17 3.48 4.87
C SER A 142 -22.52 4.19 4.90
N LYS A 143 -23.13 4.49 3.74
CA LYS A 143 -24.48 5.05 3.65
C LYS A 143 -25.53 4.07 4.15
N GLU A 144 -25.49 2.82 3.70
CA GLU A 144 -26.41 1.76 4.18
C GLU A 144 -26.31 1.57 5.69
N MET A 145 -25.08 1.56 6.25
CA MET A 145 -24.87 1.48 7.68
C MET A 145 -25.41 2.72 8.43
N ALA A 146 -25.35 3.92 7.84
CA ALA A 146 -25.92 5.11 8.44
C ALA A 146 -27.45 5.02 8.55
N GLU A 147 -28.10 4.44 7.54
CA GLU A 147 -29.55 4.19 7.56
C GLU A 147 -29.95 3.14 8.62
N ILE A 148 -29.16 2.07 8.78
CA ILE A 148 -29.46 0.96 9.68
C ILE A 148 -29.09 1.28 11.14
N TYR A 149 -27.91 1.85 11.36
CA TYR A 149 -27.31 2.02 12.70
C TYR A 149 -27.24 3.49 13.15
N GLY A 150 -27.66 4.41 12.29
CA GLY A 150 -27.58 5.87 12.52
C GLY A 150 -26.22 6.47 12.23
N GLU A 151 -26.21 7.76 12.06
CA GLU A 151 -25.02 8.58 11.86
C GLU A 151 -24.34 8.88 13.22
N PRO A 152 -22.99 8.81 13.34
CA PRO A 152 -22.30 9.30 14.52
C PRO A 152 -22.46 10.82 14.66
N GLU A 153 -22.15 11.34 15.85
CA GLU A 153 -22.42 12.75 16.18
C GLU A 153 -21.79 13.74 15.19
N LEU A 154 -20.56 13.49 14.78
CA LEU A 154 -19.85 14.36 13.83
C LEU A 154 -20.50 14.38 12.46
N LEU A 155 -21.11 13.28 12.02
CA LEU A 155 -21.68 13.07 10.70
C LEU A 155 -23.19 13.29 10.60
N LYS A 156 -23.84 13.80 11.62
CA LYS A 156 -25.28 14.08 11.59
C LYS A 156 -25.64 14.99 10.41
N GLY A 157 -26.49 14.47 9.52
CA GLY A 157 -26.96 15.14 8.29
C GLY A 157 -26.07 14.95 7.06
N TYR A 158 -25.01 14.13 7.14
CA TYR A 158 -24.15 13.79 6.01
C TYR A 158 -24.54 12.50 5.29
N GLY A 159 -25.42 11.69 5.86
CA GLY A 159 -25.84 10.39 5.30
C GLY A 159 -24.73 9.35 5.32
N MET A 160 -23.78 9.44 6.25
CA MET A 160 -22.60 8.57 6.33
C MET A 160 -22.41 8.03 7.75
N ARG A 161 -21.92 6.81 7.87
CA ARG A 161 -21.54 6.18 9.13
C ARG A 161 -20.09 6.45 9.52
N ASN A 162 -19.21 6.66 8.56
CA ASN A 162 -17.77 6.75 8.73
C ASN A 162 -17.24 8.03 8.09
N VAL A 163 -16.35 8.74 8.77
CA VAL A 163 -15.76 9.99 8.25
C VAL A 163 -14.81 9.71 7.11
N CYS A 164 -13.94 8.71 7.27
CA CYS A 164 -13.02 8.22 6.25
C CYS A 164 -13.26 6.74 5.99
N LEU A 165 -12.94 6.29 4.79
CA LEU A 165 -13.21 4.93 4.32
C LEU A 165 -12.00 4.25 3.67
N GLN A 166 -11.06 4.99 3.07
CA GLN A 166 -9.94 4.42 2.33
C GLN A 166 -8.59 4.91 2.88
N ALA A 167 -7.66 3.96 2.99
CA ALA A 167 -6.24 4.22 3.28
C ALA A 167 -5.38 3.08 2.73
N VAL A 168 -4.15 3.37 2.33
CA VAL A 168 -3.22 2.34 1.85
C VAL A 168 -2.12 2.12 2.86
N ALA A 169 -2.23 1.04 3.62
CA ALA A 169 -1.22 0.59 4.57
C ALA A 169 -0.03 -0.09 3.87
N PRO A 170 1.15 -0.19 4.52
CA PRO A 170 2.32 -0.84 3.93
C PRO A 170 2.14 -2.35 3.70
N THR A 171 1.40 -3.04 4.57
CA THR A 171 1.03 -4.47 4.53
C THR A 171 2.21 -5.45 4.41
N THR A 172 3.42 -5.08 4.80
CA THR A 172 4.64 -5.88 4.61
C THR A 172 4.52 -7.31 5.18
N SER A 173 3.95 -7.46 6.38
CA SER A 173 3.74 -8.79 7.00
C SER A 173 2.49 -9.48 6.47
N SER A 174 1.40 -8.72 6.27
CA SER A 174 0.11 -9.28 5.82
C SER A 174 0.20 -9.83 4.40
N SER A 175 0.90 -9.14 3.49
CA SER A 175 1.09 -9.59 2.11
C SER A 175 1.84 -10.92 2.04
N PHE A 176 2.78 -11.13 2.95
CA PHE A 176 3.51 -12.38 3.04
C PHE A 176 2.62 -13.55 3.50
N ILE A 177 1.79 -13.31 4.53
CA ILE A 177 0.85 -14.31 5.07
C ILE A 177 -0.26 -14.62 4.05
N LEU A 178 -0.73 -13.60 3.31
CA LEU A 178 -1.84 -13.71 2.37
C LEU A 178 -1.42 -14.15 0.95
N GLY A 179 -0.42 -15.01 0.85
CA GLY A 179 -0.01 -15.64 -0.40
C GLY A 179 1.31 -15.14 -0.97
N GLN A 180 2.13 -14.50 -0.15
CA GLN A 180 3.47 -13.99 -0.54
C GLN A 180 3.40 -13.03 -1.75
N VAL A 181 2.39 -12.18 -1.76
CA VAL A 181 2.19 -11.15 -2.80
C VAL A 181 2.99 -9.88 -2.49
N SER A 182 3.06 -8.97 -3.44
CA SER A 182 3.71 -7.66 -3.23
C SER A 182 3.01 -6.84 -2.14
N PRO A 183 3.75 -6.06 -1.31
CA PRO A 183 3.16 -5.28 -0.24
C PRO A 183 2.39 -4.07 -0.80
N GLY A 184 1.19 -3.83 -0.28
CA GLY A 184 0.37 -2.67 -0.62
C GLY A 184 0.26 -2.43 -2.12
N VAL A 185 0.67 -1.26 -2.52
CA VAL A 185 0.72 -0.80 -3.92
C VAL A 185 2.15 -0.73 -4.49
N GLU A 186 3.11 -1.28 -3.76
CA GLU A 186 4.53 -1.20 -4.10
C GLU A 186 4.97 -2.32 -5.04
N PRO A 187 5.99 -2.07 -5.87
CA PRO A 187 6.69 -3.12 -6.57
C PRO A 187 7.43 -4.06 -5.63
N LEU A 188 7.70 -5.27 -6.08
CA LEU A 188 8.60 -6.19 -5.39
C LEU A 188 10.05 -5.69 -5.49
N ASP A 189 10.78 -5.74 -4.39
CA ASP A 189 12.21 -5.37 -4.34
C ASP A 189 13.07 -6.31 -5.17
N CYS A 190 12.71 -7.58 -5.22
CA CYS A 190 13.43 -8.60 -5.99
C CYS A 190 12.52 -9.79 -6.33
N ASN A 191 12.88 -10.52 -7.40
CA ASN A 191 12.15 -11.69 -7.85
C ASN A 191 12.57 -12.99 -7.12
N TYR A 192 13.68 -12.96 -6.39
CA TYR A 192 14.22 -14.11 -5.66
C TYR A 192 14.96 -13.63 -4.41
N PHE A 193 14.54 -14.09 -3.23
CA PHE A 193 15.21 -13.77 -1.96
C PHE A 193 15.02 -14.88 -0.92
N MET A 194 15.95 -14.96 0.02
CA MET A 194 15.80 -15.78 1.21
C MET A 194 15.19 -14.94 2.33
N LYS A 195 14.18 -15.48 2.99
CA LYS A 195 13.56 -14.89 4.17
C LYS A 195 13.92 -15.72 5.39
N ASP A 196 14.58 -15.08 6.36
CA ASP A 196 14.77 -15.67 7.67
C ASP A 196 13.46 -15.52 8.46
N LEU A 197 12.78 -16.64 8.67
CA LEU A 197 11.68 -16.75 9.61
C LEU A 197 12.25 -17.19 10.97
N ALA A 198 11.57 -16.85 12.07
CA ALA A 198 12.05 -17.13 13.43
C ALA A 198 12.46 -18.58 13.69
N HIS A 199 12.02 -19.54 12.88
CA HIS A 199 12.31 -20.97 13.01
C HIS A 199 12.60 -21.69 11.68
N ALA A 200 12.70 -20.97 10.56
CA ALA A 200 12.97 -21.57 9.26
C ALA A 200 13.53 -20.51 8.28
N LYS A 201 14.39 -20.96 7.36
CA LYS A 201 14.77 -20.19 6.19
C LYS A 201 13.85 -20.61 5.05
N ASP A 202 13.08 -19.68 4.51
CA ASP A 202 12.25 -19.94 3.35
C ASP A 202 12.75 -19.11 2.16
N THR A 203 12.64 -19.69 0.97
CA THR A 203 13.11 -19.09 -0.26
C THR A 203 11.91 -18.62 -1.08
N TYR A 204 11.77 -17.31 -1.21
CA TYR A 204 10.79 -16.76 -2.12
C TYR A 204 11.31 -16.82 -3.56
N LYS A 205 10.54 -17.43 -4.44
CA LYS A 205 10.68 -17.35 -5.90
C LYS A 205 9.40 -16.76 -6.46
N ASN A 206 9.52 -15.66 -7.20
CA ASN A 206 8.34 -15.03 -7.80
C ASN A 206 7.55 -16.07 -8.62
N PRO A 207 6.31 -16.40 -8.25
CA PRO A 207 5.56 -17.50 -8.87
C PRO A 207 5.26 -17.24 -10.34
N HIS A 208 4.98 -15.98 -10.71
CA HIS A 208 4.67 -15.59 -12.08
C HIS A 208 5.91 -15.66 -12.99
N LEU A 209 7.07 -15.25 -12.46
CA LEU A 209 8.33 -15.42 -13.17
C LEU A 209 8.67 -16.91 -13.34
N LYS A 210 8.45 -17.72 -12.30
CA LYS A 210 8.67 -19.18 -12.36
C LYS A 210 7.87 -19.82 -13.48
N GLU A 211 6.62 -19.41 -13.68
CA GLU A 211 5.80 -19.90 -14.80
C GLU A 211 6.43 -19.57 -16.16
N ILE A 212 6.94 -18.37 -16.34
CA ILE A 212 7.63 -17.94 -17.58
C ILE A 212 8.92 -18.75 -17.77
N LEU A 213 9.76 -18.86 -16.73
CA LEU A 213 10.99 -19.65 -16.78
C LEU A 213 10.69 -21.11 -17.14
N SER A 214 9.61 -21.68 -16.58
CA SER A 214 9.20 -23.06 -16.90
C SER A 214 8.79 -23.21 -18.38
N LYS A 215 8.09 -22.24 -18.96
CA LYS A 215 7.73 -22.23 -20.39
C LYS A 215 8.97 -22.25 -21.30
N TYR A 216 10.05 -21.60 -20.88
CA TYR A 216 11.34 -21.60 -21.58
C TYR A 216 12.21 -22.83 -21.25
N GLY A 217 11.79 -23.73 -20.35
CA GLY A 217 12.63 -24.81 -19.84
C GLY A 217 13.83 -24.29 -19.02
N LYS A 218 13.70 -23.11 -18.42
CA LYS A 218 14.73 -22.37 -17.68
C LYS A 218 14.47 -22.22 -16.18
N ASP A 219 13.46 -22.91 -15.62
CA ASP A 219 13.24 -22.96 -14.17
C ASP A 219 14.30 -23.87 -13.52
N THR A 220 15.55 -23.42 -13.52
CA THR A 220 16.71 -24.16 -13.01
C THR A 220 17.41 -23.39 -11.90
N THR A 221 18.16 -24.11 -11.08
CA THR A 221 18.94 -23.51 -9.96
C THR A 221 19.91 -22.45 -10.48
N GLU A 222 20.55 -22.68 -11.62
CA GLU A 222 21.52 -21.77 -12.24
C GLU A 222 20.88 -20.44 -12.61
N VAL A 223 19.68 -20.46 -13.22
CA VAL A 223 18.96 -19.24 -13.60
C VAL A 223 18.52 -18.48 -12.35
N TRP A 224 18.00 -19.17 -11.33
CA TRP A 224 17.63 -18.50 -10.07
C TRP A 224 18.84 -17.93 -9.32
N ASN A 225 20.00 -18.59 -9.36
CA ASN A 225 21.24 -18.04 -8.82
C ASN A 225 21.65 -16.77 -9.58
N THR A 226 21.57 -16.78 -10.93
CA THR A 226 21.84 -15.58 -11.75
C THR A 226 20.93 -14.42 -11.33
N ILE A 227 19.62 -14.65 -11.17
CA ILE A 227 18.67 -13.63 -10.70
C ILE A 227 19.08 -13.10 -9.31
N ARG A 228 19.41 -13.99 -8.37
CA ARG A 228 19.87 -13.62 -7.02
C ARG A 228 21.13 -12.74 -7.07
N ASP A 229 22.12 -13.18 -7.81
CA ASP A 229 23.44 -12.53 -7.89
C ASP A 229 23.36 -11.14 -8.56
N HIS A 230 22.26 -10.87 -9.29
CA HIS A 230 21.93 -9.56 -9.85
C HIS A 230 20.82 -8.83 -9.04
N GLY A 231 20.74 -9.06 -7.73
CA GLY A 231 19.80 -8.36 -6.85
C GLY A 231 18.32 -8.63 -7.12
N GLY A 232 18.00 -9.78 -7.70
CA GLY A 232 16.62 -10.13 -8.04
C GLY A 232 16.18 -9.66 -9.44
N SER A 233 17.07 -9.00 -10.19
CA SER A 233 16.82 -8.51 -11.55
C SER A 233 16.79 -9.64 -12.58
N VAL A 234 15.94 -9.48 -13.60
CA VAL A 234 15.86 -10.37 -14.78
C VAL A 234 16.51 -9.77 -16.03
N MET A 235 17.08 -8.56 -15.94
CA MET A 235 17.58 -7.82 -17.11
C MET A 235 18.71 -8.54 -17.84
N THR A 236 19.50 -9.35 -17.14
CA THR A 236 20.61 -10.14 -17.70
C THR A 236 20.19 -11.45 -18.37
N LEU A 237 18.91 -11.80 -18.33
CA LEU A 237 18.39 -13.04 -18.93
C LEU A 237 18.07 -12.81 -20.41
N ASP A 238 18.98 -13.15 -21.31
CA ASP A 238 18.88 -12.87 -22.77
C ASP A 238 17.73 -13.60 -23.46
N PHE A 239 17.21 -14.69 -22.88
CA PHE A 239 16.09 -15.45 -23.44
C PHE A 239 14.73 -14.84 -23.14
N LEU A 240 14.62 -13.86 -22.21
CA LEU A 240 13.39 -13.11 -21.98
C LEU A 240 13.28 -11.96 -22.97
N ASN A 241 12.09 -11.75 -23.50
CA ASN A 241 11.81 -10.59 -24.35
C ASN A 241 11.64 -9.30 -23.54
N ASP A 242 11.63 -8.14 -24.21
CA ASP A 242 11.58 -6.84 -23.56
C ASP A 242 10.31 -6.63 -22.72
N THR A 243 9.19 -7.16 -23.14
CA THR A 243 7.92 -7.09 -22.39
C THR A 243 8.03 -7.90 -21.09
N GLU A 244 8.52 -9.13 -21.16
CA GLU A 244 8.74 -9.98 -19.98
C GLU A 244 9.71 -9.31 -19.00
N LYS A 245 10.83 -8.78 -19.49
CA LYS A 245 11.78 -8.01 -18.67
C LYS A 245 11.10 -6.82 -17.98
N SER A 246 10.27 -6.07 -18.72
CA SER A 246 9.54 -4.92 -18.18
C SER A 246 8.52 -5.30 -17.10
N VAL A 247 7.86 -6.47 -17.24
CA VAL A 247 6.90 -7.00 -16.24
C VAL A 247 7.59 -7.35 -14.93
N PHE A 248 8.79 -7.92 -15.00
CA PHE A 248 9.51 -8.41 -13.82
C PHE A 248 10.60 -7.46 -13.32
N LYS A 249 10.55 -6.18 -13.70
CA LYS A 249 11.39 -5.14 -13.09
C LYS A 249 11.23 -5.14 -11.57
N THR A 250 12.34 -4.98 -10.88
CA THR A 250 12.36 -4.76 -9.43
C THR A 250 12.00 -3.32 -9.07
N PHE A 251 11.72 -3.04 -7.81
CA PHE A 251 11.36 -1.69 -7.36
C PHE A 251 12.44 -0.65 -7.74
N GLY A 252 13.72 -1.01 -7.60
CA GLY A 252 14.83 -0.12 -7.97
C GLY A 252 14.96 0.13 -9.48
N GLU A 253 14.42 -0.73 -10.32
CA GLU A 253 14.44 -0.62 -11.79
C GLU A 253 13.24 0.13 -12.36
N ILE A 254 12.17 0.27 -11.58
CA ILE A 254 10.97 1.02 -11.95
C ILE A 254 11.21 2.52 -11.72
N SER A 255 10.80 3.35 -12.67
CA SER A 255 10.86 4.80 -12.52
C SER A 255 10.09 5.28 -11.28
N GLN A 256 10.77 6.00 -10.39
CA GLN A 256 10.14 6.52 -9.18
C GLN A 256 9.08 7.60 -9.50
N ALA A 257 9.21 8.29 -10.61
CA ALA A 257 8.16 9.18 -11.12
C ALA A 257 6.88 8.41 -11.47
N GLU A 258 6.97 7.19 -11.97
CA GLU A 258 5.81 6.34 -12.23
C GLU A 258 5.12 5.87 -10.94
N ILE A 259 5.88 5.63 -9.86
CA ILE A 259 5.32 5.38 -8.53
C ILE A 259 4.47 6.58 -8.09
N VAL A 260 5.02 7.79 -8.22
CA VAL A 260 4.32 9.05 -7.91
C VAL A 260 3.06 9.23 -8.77
N ILE A 261 3.16 9.03 -10.09
CA ILE A 261 2.04 9.17 -11.02
C ILE A 261 0.88 8.23 -10.64
N GLN A 262 1.16 6.95 -10.41
CA GLN A 262 0.13 5.98 -10.04
C GLN A 262 -0.46 6.28 -8.66
N ALA A 263 0.37 6.70 -7.69
CA ALA A 263 -0.09 7.14 -6.39
C ALA A 263 -1.03 8.35 -6.50
N ALA A 264 -0.69 9.34 -7.31
CA ALA A 264 -1.51 10.52 -7.56
C ALA A 264 -2.84 10.19 -8.24
N GLN A 265 -2.83 9.25 -9.18
CA GLN A 265 -4.06 8.79 -9.84
C GLN A 265 -5.06 8.21 -8.85
N ARG A 266 -4.60 7.31 -7.95
CA ARG A 266 -5.48 6.68 -6.95
C ARG A 266 -5.80 7.57 -5.76
N GLN A 267 -4.95 8.56 -5.43
CA GLN A 267 -5.21 9.51 -4.33
C GLN A 267 -6.54 10.22 -4.46
N LYS A 268 -7.02 10.43 -5.68
CA LYS A 268 -8.33 11.04 -5.98
C LYS A 268 -9.52 10.22 -5.45
N PHE A 269 -9.32 8.94 -5.16
CA PHE A 269 -10.33 8.00 -4.67
C PHE A 269 -10.08 7.56 -3.23
N ILE A 270 -9.07 8.13 -2.57
CA ILE A 270 -8.66 7.82 -1.20
C ILE A 270 -8.84 9.06 -0.36
N ASP A 271 -9.75 8.99 0.60
CA ASP A 271 -10.05 10.11 1.48
C ASP A 271 -8.96 10.37 2.53
N GLN A 272 -8.28 9.35 3.00
CA GLN A 272 -7.06 9.49 3.81
C GLN A 272 -5.80 9.58 2.91
N SER A 273 -4.77 8.79 3.18
CA SER A 273 -3.54 8.81 2.39
C SER A 273 -3.01 7.40 2.09
N GLN A 274 -1.76 7.34 1.67
CA GLN A 274 -1.08 6.14 1.22
C GLN A 274 0.32 6.09 1.81
N SER A 275 0.73 4.93 2.32
CA SER A 275 2.13 4.67 2.69
C SER A 275 2.95 4.41 1.43
N ILE A 276 3.50 5.46 0.85
CA ILE A 276 4.28 5.37 -0.39
C ILE A 276 5.76 5.47 -0.07
N ASN A 277 6.48 4.39 -0.38
CA ASN A 277 7.94 4.38 -0.36
C ASN A 277 8.48 4.81 -1.73
N LEU A 278 9.65 5.44 -1.72
CA LEU A 278 10.45 5.72 -2.91
C LEU A 278 11.80 5.00 -2.79
N MET A 279 12.25 4.38 -3.85
CA MET A 279 13.55 3.73 -3.92
C MET A 279 14.57 4.73 -4.50
N ILE A 280 15.46 5.23 -3.66
CA ILE A 280 16.47 6.21 -4.04
C ILE A 280 17.83 5.52 -4.14
N HIS A 281 18.40 5.51 -5.32
CA HIS A 281 19.73 4.95 -5.51
C HIS A 281 20.78 5.80 -4.75
N PRO A 282 21.79 5.20 -4.08
CA PRO A 282 22.78 5.94 -3.29
C PRO A 282 23.54 7.03 -4.07
N GLU A 283 23.68 6.86 -5.37
CA GLU A 283 24.36 7.83 -6.26
C GLU A 283 23.42 8.92 -6.80
N THR A 284 22.12 8.86 -6.47
CA THR A 284 21.15 9.88 -6.93
C THR A 284 21.52 11.24 -6.37
N HIS A 285 21.67 12.22 -7.23
CA HIS A 285 22.05 13.57 -6.81
C HIS A 285 20.95 14.18 -5.92
N PRO A 286 21.27 14.85 -4.79
CA PRO A 286 20.28 15.45 -3.89
C PRO A 286 19.26 16.37 -4.56
N LYS A 287 19.63 17.04 -5.64
CA LYS A 287 18.73 17.85 -6.45
C LYS A 287 17.63 17.02 -7.09
N GLU A 288 17.94 15.86 -7.66
CA GLU A 288 16.98 14.97 -8.29
C GLU A 288 16.00 14.40 -7.26
N VAL A 289 16.49 14.07 -6.04
CA VAL A 289 15.62 13.67 -4.93
C VAL A 289 14.66 14.81 -4.58
N SER A 290 15.16 16.03 -4.45
CA SER A 290 14.32 17.20 -4.16
C SER A 290 13.28 17.45 -5.26
N GLU A 291 13.66 17.35 -6.52
CA GLU A 291 12.75 17.50 -7.68
C GLU A 291 11.66 16.42 -7.66
N LEU A 292 11.99 15.18 -7.33
CA LEU A 292 11.01 14.08 -7.19
C LEU A 292 10.02 14.34 -6.06
N LEU A 293 10.47 14.86 -4.91
CA LEU A 293 9.61 15.20 -3.78
C LEU A 293 8.67 16.36 -4.11
N ILE A 294 9.17 17.39 -4.78
CA ILE A 294 8.35 18.52 -5.26
C ILE A 294 7.32 18.02 -6.27
N TYR A 295 7.74 17.17 -7.20
CA TYR A 295 6.85 16.57 -8.19
C TYR A 295 5.72 15.77 -7.53
N ALA A 296 6.02 15.01 -6.46
CA ALA A 296 5.01 14.28 -5.71
C ALA A 296 3.97 15.22 -5.07
N TRP A 297 4.40 16.34 -4.51
CA TRP A 297 3.52 17.39 -4.00
C TRP A 297 2.67 18.04 -5.10
N GLU A 298 3.27 18.44 -6.21
CA GLU A 298 2.58 19.03 -7.37
C GLU A 298 1.53 18.07 -7.98
N CYS A 299 1.81 16.77 -7.94
CA CYS A 299 0.86 15.73 -8.34
C CYS A 299 -0.30 15.53 -7.34
N GLY A 300 -0.27 16.18 -6.19
CA GLY A 300 -1.34 16.15 -5.19
C GLY A 300 -1.26 14.97 -4.22
N LEU A 301 -0.09 14.37 -4.00
CA LEU A 301 0.09 13.41 -2.92
C LEU A 301 -0.02 14.12 -1.57
N LYS A 302 -0.65 13.44 -0.61
CA LYS A 302 -0.82 13.94 0.75
C LYS A 302 0.40 13.68 1.63
N THR A 303 1.05 12.52 1.42
CA THR A 303 2.17 12.04 2.24
C THR A 303 3.15 11.20 1.43
N LEU A 304 4.37 11.04 1.96
CA LEU A 304 5.32 9.99 1.59
C LEU A 304 5.87 9.33 2.85
N TYR A 305 6.16 8.03 2.76
CA TYR A 305 6.63 7.23 3.89
C TYR A 305 8.16 7.17 3.92
N TYR A 306 8.80 6.08 3.52
CA TYR A 306 10.25 5.97 3.49
C TYR A 306 10.84 6.37 2.14
N GLN A 307 12.08 6.89 2.21
CA GLN A 307 13.01 6.86 1.10
C GLN A 307 13.95 5.68 1.33
N LEU A 308 13.71 4.59 0.63
CA LEU A 308 14.52 3.39 0.68
C LEU A 308 15.75 3.60 -0.20
N GLY A 309 16.88 3.04 0.20
CA GLY A 309 18.11 3.06 -0.57
C GLY A 309 18.81 1.71 -0.52
N THR A 310 19.46 1.32 -1.59
CA THR A 310 20.40 0.20 -1.55
C THR A 310 21.63 0.64 -0.78
N ASN A 311 22.02 -0.11 0.25
CA ASN A 311 23.25 0.15 0.98
C ASN A 311 24.37 -0.75 0.40
N PRO A 312 25.43 -0.18 -0.22
CA PRO A 312 26.52 -0.97 -0.78
C PRO A 312 27.18 -1.92 0.24
N ALA A 313 27.20 -1.54 1.52
CA ALA A 313 27.69 -2.41 2.58
C ALA A 313 26.74 -3.58 2.87
N GLN A 314 25.44 -3.41 2.74
CA GLN A 314 24.47 -4.51 2.85
C GLN A 314 24.52 -5.43 1.64
N ASP A 315 24.72 -4.89 0.45
CA ASP A 315 24.89 -5.69 -0.76
C ASP A 315 26.19 -6.51 -0.70
N LEU A 316 27.26 -5.92 -0.19
CA LEU A 316 28.51 -6.62 0.08
C LEU A 316 28.33 -7.68 1.20
N ALA A 317 27.64 -7.36 2.28
CA ALA A 317 27.34 -8.31 3.35
C ALA A 317 26.45 -9.48 2.86
N ARG A 318 25.46 -9.20 2.03
CA ARG A 318 24.64 -10.22 1.36
C ARG A 318 25.47 -11.11 0.44
N SER A 319 26.41 -10.54 -0.32
CA SER A 319 27.31 -11.30 -1.18
C SER A 319 28.29 -12.18 -0.37
N ILE A 320 28.79 -11.69 0.75
CA ILE A 320 29.69 -12.44 1.65
C ILE A 320 28.94 -13.58 2.35
N LEU A 321 27.73 -13.33 2.86
CA LEU A 321 26.90 -14.36 3.50
C LEU A 321 26.48 -15.46 2.51
N THR A 322 26.34 -15.12 1.23
CA THR A 322 26.07 -16.09 0.17
C THR A 322 27.29 -16.96 -0.14
N CYS A 323 28.49 -16.42 -0.03
CA CYS A 323 29.76 -17.17 -0.22
C CYS A 323 29.99 -18.21 0.90
N VAL A 324 29.69 -17.84 2.16
CA VAL A 324 29.88 -18.73 3.33
C VAL A 324 28.87 -19.90 3.35
N SER A 325 27.68 -19.74 2.73
CA SER A 325 26.70 -20.81 2.65
C SER A 325 26.94 -21.82 1.53
N CYS A 326 27.88 -21.57 0.62
CA CYS A 326 28.26 -22.50 -0.43
C CYS A 326 29.41 -23.46 -0.03
N GLU A 327 30.04 -23.22 1.13
CA GLU A 327 31.15 -24.06 1.64
C GLU A 327 30.78 -24.96 2.85
N ALA A 328 29.46 -25.08 3.15
CA ALA A 328 28.98 -25.92 4.25
C ALA A 328 28.08 -27.07 3.75
#